data_efe9ebbe7337cd4b095545c501feeea2
#
_entry.id   efe9ebbe7337cd4b095545c501feeea2
#
_cell.length_a   1.000
_cell.length_b   1.000
_cell.length_c   1.000
_cell.angle_alpha   90.00
_cell.angle_beta   90.00
_cell.angle_gamma   90.00
#
_symmetry.space_group_name_H-M   'P 1'
#
loop_
_entity.id
_entity.type
_entity.pdbx_description
1 polymer ?
#
loop_
_entity_poly.entity_id
_entity_poly.type
_entity_poly.pdbx_seq_one_letter_code
_entity_poly.pdbx_strand_id
1 'polypeptide(L)'
;MVLQHYNTPENLRGRAMPVQGMEMLSTVARELHISEEELLKQGLHGFLTHQLRAIKAEIFEISGRYGISSVAEMEARYRDGTLEEADSWRDLQRLDHLEYRRDRLVQLLEAVA
;
A
#
# COMPACT_ATOMS: atom_id res chain seq x y z
N MET A 1 -24.78 -24.15 10.50
CA MET A 1 -24.71 -23.23 10.65
C MET A 1 -24.41 -23.00 10.91
N VAL A 2 -24.17 -23.48 10.82
CA VAL A 2 -23.87 -22.76 11.08
C VAL A 2 -23.24 -22.78 11.36
N LEU A 3 -23.30 -23.22 11.24
CA LEU A 3 -22.75 -22.85 11.68
C LEU A 3 -22.21 -22.96 11.96
N GLN A 4 -22.34 -23.29 11.77
CA GLN A 4 -21.91 -23.15 12.12
C GLN A 4 -21.19 -23.10 12.24
N HIS A 5 -21.78 -23.89 12.22
CA HIS A 5 -21.10 -23.76 12.52
C HIS A 5 -20.43 -23.78 12.58
N TYR A 6 -20.42 -24.11 12.42
CA TYR A 6 -19.68 -23.82 12.60
C TYR A 6 -19.10 -23.89 12.95
N ASN A 7 -18.84 -24.27 12.83
CA ASN A 7 -18.31 -23.94 13.11
C ASN A 7 -17.70 -24.07 13.35
N THR A 8 -17.58 -24.30 13.10
CA THR A 8 -16.99 -23.89 13.34
C THR A 8 -16.36 -24.03 13.71
N PRO A 9 -16.12 -23.93 13.30
CA PRO A 9 -15.52 -23.59 13.44
C PRO A 9 -15.00 -23.63 13.73
N GLU A 10 -14.50 -23.84 13.66
CA GLU A 10 -14.24 -23.26 13.78
C GLU A 10 -13.78 -22.90 13.58
N ASN A 11 -13.71 -23.39 13.75
CA ASN A 11 -13.53 -22.66 13.59
C ASN A 11 -13.45 -22.29 13.39
N LEU A 12 -13.40 -22.31 13.07
CA LEU A 12 -13.42 -21.50 12.84
C LEU A 12 -13.59 -20.86 12.87
N ARG A 13 -13.71 -20.50 12.78
CA ARG A 13 -13.64 -19.63 12.60
C ARG A 13 -12.44 -18.89 12.46
N GLY A 14 -12.12 -18.57 12.26
CA GLY A 14 -10.99 -17.69 12.07
C GLY A 14 -9.71 -18.38 11.64
N ARG A 15 -9.49 -19.52 12.10
CA ARG A 15 -8.28 -20.24 11.71
C ARG A 15 -8.40 -20.96 10.37
N ALA A 16 -9.60 -21.00 9.83
CA ALA A 16 -9.79 -21.57 8.50
C ALA A 16 -9.17 -20.67 7.42
N MET A 17 -9.04 -19.37 7.71
CA MET A 17 -8.53 -18.43 6.72
C MET A 17 -7.12 -18.74 6.22
N PRO A 18 -6.11 -19.02 7.11
CA PRO A 18 -4.78 -19.37 6.62
C PRO A 18 -4.77 -20.61 5.74
N VAL A 19 -5.57 -21.62 6.11
CA VAL A 19 -5.65 -22.84 5.31
C VAL A 19 -6.24 -22.55 3.94
N GLN A 20 -7.31 -21.75 3.90
CA GLN A 20 -7.94 -21.38 2.63
C GLN A 20 -6.97 -20.59 1.75
N GLY A 21 -6.23 -19.67 2.35
CA GLY A 21 -5.25 -18.88 1.62
C GLY A 21 -4.18 -19.76 0.99
N MET A 22 -3.69 -20.73 1.73
CA MET A 22 -2.66 -21.65 1.23
C MET A 22 -3.21 -22.54 0.13
N GLU A 23 -4.45 -23.00 0.26
CA GLU A 23 -5.08 -23.81 -0.77
C GLU A 23 -5.27 -23.04 -2.06
N MET A 24 -5.68 -21.77 -1.95
CA MET A 24 -5.83 -20.91 -3.13
C MET A 24 -4.49 -20.67 -3.81
N LEU A 25 -3.46 -20.42 -3.02
CA LEU A 25 -2.12 -20.21 -3.55
C LEU A 25 -1.66 -21.45 -4.32
N SER A 26 -1.87 -22.62 -3.73
CA SER A 26 -1.49 -23.89 -4.34
C SER A 26 -2.24 -24.12 -5.65
N THR A 27 -3.55 -23.86 -5.65
CA THR A 27 -4.38 -24.06 -6.82
C THR A 27 -3.95 -23.14 -7.98
N VAL A 28 -3.76 -21.86 -7.67
CA VAL A 28 -3.39 -20.89 -8.70
C VAL A 28 -2.01 -21.21 -9.27
N ALA A 29 -1.05 -21.52 -8.38
CA ALA A 29 0.29 -21.87 -8.83
C ALA A 29 0.27 -23.07 -9.78
N ARG A 30 -0.50 -24.08 -9.43
CA ARG A 30 -0.61 -25.28 -10.27
C ARG A 30 -1.21 -24.94 -11.63
N GLU A 31 -2.28 -24.15 -11.64
CA GLU A 31 -2.93 -23.76 -12.90
C GLU A 31 -2.00 -22.95 -13.79
N LEU A 32 -1.16 -22.13 -13.20
CA LEU A 32 -0.26 -21.25 -13.95
C LEU A 32 1.10 -21.91 -14.22
N HIS A 33 1.31 -23.12 -13.70
CA HIS A 33 2.57 -23.86 -13.88
C HIS A 33 3.77 -23.12 -13.33
N ILE A 34 3.62 -22.50 -12.15
CA ILE A 34 4.72 -21.87 -11.44
C ILE A 34 4.73 -22.37 -10.01
N SER A 35 5.84 -22.17 -9.31
CA SER A 35 5.94 -22.55 -7.90
C SER A 35 5.08 -21.62 -7.04
N GLU A 36 4.67 -22.12 -5.87
CA GLU A 36 3.96 -21.30 -4.90
C GLU A 36 4.82 -20.14 -4.43
N GLU A 37 6.10 -20.37 -4.27
CA GLU A 37 7.04 -19.34 -3.86
C GLU A 37 7.12 -18.23 -4.91
N GLU A 38 7.20 -18.60 -6.17
CA GLU A 38 7.27 -17.62 -7.25
C GLU A 38 5.96 -16.84 -7.36
N LEU A 39 4.83 -17.53 -7.23
CA LEU A 39 3.53 -16.85 -7.25
C LEU A 39 3.41 -15.86 -6.11
N LEU A 40 3.82 -16.26 -4.91
CA LEU A 40 3.76 -15.39 -3.74
C LEU A 40 4.64 -14.15 -3.96
N LYS A 41 5.85 -14.35 -4.46
CA LYS A 41 6.78 -13.25 -4.71
C LYS A 41 6.22 -12.29 -5.74
N GLN A 42 5.71 -12.80 -6.86
CA GLN A 42 5.15 -11.96 -7.90
C GLN A 42 3.88 -11.24 -7.43
N GLY A 43 3.07 -11.93 -6.63
CA GLY A 43 1.86 -11.35 -6.09
C GLY A 43 2.15 -10.19 -5.14
N LEU A 44 3.11 -10.38 -4.25
CA LEU A 44 3.53 -9.30 -3.34
C LEU A 44 4.11 -8.13 -4.11
N HIS A 45 4.98 -8.41 -5.06
CA HIS A 45 5.59 -7.37 -5.87
C HIS A 45 4.52 -6.58 -6.63
N GLY A 46 3.58 -7.29 -7.25
CA GLY A 46 2.51 -6.65 -8.00
C GLY A 46 1.62 -5.77 -7.12
N PHE A 47 1.25 -6.29 -5.95
CA PHE A 47 0.41 -5.53 -5.02
C PHE A 47 1.12 -4.27 -4.55
N LEU A 48 2.39 -4.41 -4.11
CA LEU A 48 3.14 -3.27 -3.61
C LEU A 48 3.39 -2.23 -4.69
N THR A 49 3.67 -2.69 -5.92
CA THR A 49 3.85 -1.78 -7.05
C THR A 49 2.58 -1.00 -7.33
N HIS A 50 1.43 -1.68 -7.26
CA HIS A 50 0.14 -1.03 -7.47
C HIS A 50 -0.11 0.05 -6.41
N GLN A 51 0.15 -0.28 -5.15
CA GLN A 51 0.01 0.66 -4.05
C GLN A 51 0.93 1.87 -4.23
N LEU A 52 2.16 1.61 -4.65
CA LEU A 52 3.14 2.69 -4.85
C LEU A 52 2.71 3.64 -5.97
N ARG A 53 2.16 3.10 -7.06
CA ARG A 53 1.67 3.95 -8.15
C ARG A 53 0.55 4.87 -7.69
N ALA A 54 -0.39 4.34 -6.90
CA ALA A 54 -1.50 5.14 -6.40
C ALA A 54 -1.00 6.27 -5.51
N ILE A 55 -0.03 5.97 -4.65
CA ILE A 55 0.54 6.98 -3.75
C ILE A 55 1.30 8.05 -4.53
N LYS A 56 2.10 7.63 -5.51
CA LYS A 56 2.84 8.58 -6.33
C LYS A 56 1.91 9.50 -7.13
N ALA A 57 0.79 8.96 -7.61
CA ALA A 57 -0.19 9.76 -8.33
C ALA A 57 -0.80 10.83 -7.43
N GLU A 58 -1.10 10.48 -6.18
CA GLU A 58 -1.67 11.43 -5.24
C GLU A 58 -0.64 12.49 -4.84
N ILE A 59 0.61 12.08 -4.64
CA ILE A 59 1.70 13.02 -4.37
C ILE A 59 1.84 14.00 -5.54
N PHE A 60 1.80 13.51 -6.76
CA PHE A 60 1.91 14.33 -7.94
C PHE A 60 0.78 15.35 -8.01
N GLU A 61 -0.44 14.91 -7.69
CA GLU A 61 -1.60 15.77 -7.73
C GLU A 61 -1.50 16.91 -6.71
N ILE A 62 -1.14 16.57 -5.46
CA ILE A 62 -1.03 17.58 -4.41
C ILE A 62 0.12 18.53 -4.72
N SER A 63 1.27 17.97 -5.11
CA SER A 63 2.45 18.79 -5.44
C SER A 63 2.16 19.75 -6.59
N GLY A 64 1.38 19.29 -7.56
CA GLY A 64 1.03 20.12 -8.71
C GLY A 64 0.16 21.32 -8.35
N ARG A 65 -0.67 21.18 -7.30
CA ARG A 65 -1.52 22.30 -6.88
C ARG A 65 -0.70 23.51 -6.43
N TYR A 66 0.46 23.26 -5.85
CA TYR A 66 1.28 24.31 -5.24
C TYR A 66 2.59 24.54 -5.97
N GLY A 67 2.83 23.80 -7.03
CA GLY A 67 4.07 23.93 -7.79
C GLY A 67 5.30 23.56 -6.98
N ILE A 68 5.18 22.53 -6.14
CA ILE A 68 6.26 22.06 -5.27
C ILE A 68 6.55 20.58 -5.58
N SER A 69 7.65 20.06 -5.05
CA SER A 69 8.02 18.67 -5.26
C SER A 69 8.09 17.86 -3.97
N SER A 70 7.99 18.49 -2.79
CA SER A 70 8.14 17.77 -1.54
C SER A 70 7.58 18.59 -0.39
N VAL A 71 7.37 17.91 0.76
CA VAL A 71 7.01 18.56 2.02
C VAL A 71 8.05 19.60 2.40
N ALA A 72 9.33 19.26 2.22
CA ALA A 72 10.42 20.19 2.57
C ALA A 72 10.32 21.48 1.76
N GLU A 73 10.02 21.36 0.48
CA GLU A 73 9.87 22.54 -0.36
C GLU A 73 8.64 23.35 0.04
N MET A 74 7.55 22.66 0.38
CA MET A 74 6.33 23.33 0.83
C MET A 74 6.57 24.12 2.10
N GLU A 75 7.27 23.53 3.07
CA GLU A 75 7.63 24.21 4.30
C GLU A 75 8.53 25.40 4.05
N ALA A 76 9.46 25.28 3.10
CA ALA A 76 10.32 26.40 2.72
C ALA A 76 9.49 27.57 2.19
N ARG A 77 8.43 27.28 1.43
CA ARG A 77 7.53 28.31 0.91
C ARG A 77 6.73 28.98 2.02
N TYR A 78 6.40 28.27 3.08
CA TYR A 78 5.78 28.86 4.25
C TYR A 78 6.73 29.86 4.89
N ARG A 79 8.01 29.48 5.04
CA ARG A 79 9.00 30.35 5.69
C ARG A 79 9.29 31.60 4.90
N ASP A 80 9.30 31.52 3.58
CA ASP A 80 9.59 32.71 2.76
C ASP A 80 8.34 33.50 2.41
N GLY A 81 7.17 33.06 2.85
CA GLY A 81 5.93 33.80 2.68
C GLY A 81 5.28 33.65 1.31
N THR A 82 5.78 32.76 0.46
CA THR A 82 5.21 32.59 -0.88
C THR A 82 4.01 31.64 -0.90
N LEU A 83 3.69 31.00 0.21
CA LEU A 83 2.57 30.08 0.31
C LEU A 83 1.85 30.29 1.64
N GLU A 84 0.52 30.42 1.60
CA GLU A 84 -0.31 30.60 2.78
C GLU A 84 -0.51 29.27 3.51
N GLU A 85 -0.05 29.19 4.74
CA GLU A 85 -0.17 27.97 5.53
C GLU A 85 -1.62 27.65 5.86
N ALA A 86 -2.41 28.69 6.20
CA ALA A 86 -3.78 28.50 6.64
C ALA A 86 -4.64 27.75 5.62
N ASP A 87 -4.37 27.96 4.32
CA ASP A 87 -5.16 27.34 3.26
C ASP A 87 -4.63 26.02 2.79
N SER A 88 -3.41 25.65 3.17
CA SER A 88 -2.73 24.49 2.58
C SER A 88 -2.19 23.47 3.58
N TRP A 89 -2.31 23.75 4.90
CA TRP A 89 -1.67 22.89 5.90
C TRP A 89 -2.21 21.46 5.89
N ARG A 90 -3.48 21.29 5.52
CA ARG A 90 -4.05 19.93 5.44
C ARG A 90 -3.40 19.13 4.32
N ASP A 91 -3.15 19.78 3.20
CA ASP A 91 -2.45 19.15 2.08
C ASP A 91 -1.00 18.85 2.45
N LEU A 92 -0.38 19.72 3.24
CA LEU A 92 0.97 19.44 3.76
C LEU A 92 0.98 18.18 4.60
N GLN A 93 0.02 18.04 5.52
CA GLN A 93 -0.06 16.84 6.35
C GLN A 93 -0.32 15.59 5.53
N ARG A 94 -1.20 15.71 4.53
CA ARG A 94 -1.47 14.58 3.64
C ARG A 94 -0.23 14.21 2.85
N LEU A 95 0.47 15.20 2.31
CA LEU A 95 1.69 14.97 1.54
C LEU A 95 2.76 14.31 2.40
N ASP A 96 2.91 14.76 3.63
CA ASP A 96 3.87 14.18 4.56
C ASP A 96 3.58 12.69 4.79
N HIS A 97 2.31 12.36 5.01
CA HIS A 97 1.90 10.96 5.20
C HIS A 97 2.17 10.14 3.94
N LEU A 98 1.88 10.70 2.77
CA LEU A 98 2.09 10.01 1.51
C LEU A 98 3.58 9.76 1.25
N GLU A 99 4.43 10.74 1.55
CA GLU A 99 5.88 10.56 1.39
C GLU A 99 6.40 9.44 2.29
N TYR A 100 5.91 9.40 3.52
CA TYR A 100 6.28 8.33 4.44
C TYR A 100 5.86 6.97 3.89
N ARG A 101 4.62 6.85 3.42
CA ARG A 101 4.11 5.60 2.89
C ARG A 101 4.85 5.19 1.61
N ARG A 102 5.16 6.16 0.75
CA ARG A 102 5.95 5.88 -0.45
C ARG A 102 7.28 5.25 -0.09
N ASP A 103 7.98 5.84 0.87
CA ASP A 103 9.30 5.36 1.26
C ASP A 103 9.22 3.96 1.87
N ARG A 104 8.18 3.69 2.67
CA ARG A 104 7.97 2.36 3.22
C ARG A 104 7.71 1.32 2.14
N LEU A 105 6.89 1.67 1.14
CA LEU A 105 6.61 0.76 0.03
C LEU A 105 7.84 0.46 -0.79
N VAL A 106 8.69 1.47 -1.01
CA VAL A 106 9.95 1.26 -1.73
C VAL A 106 10.83 0.27 -0.97
N GLN A 107 10.93 0.43 0.36
CA GLN A 107 11.70 -0.49 1.19
C GLN A 107 11.15 -1.91 1.12
N LEU A 108 9.82 -2.05 1.18
CA LEU A 108 9.19 -3.37 1.11
C LEU A 108 9.42 -4.02 -0.25
N LEU A 109 9.35 -3.22 -1.33
CA LEU A 109 9.61 -3.73 -2.67
C LEU A 109 11.05 -4.25 -2.79
N GLU A 110 12.01 -3.54 -2.19
CA GLU A 110 13.40 -4.01 -2.18
C GLU A 110 13.54 -5.32 -1.44
N ALA A 111 12.77 -5.49 -0.36
CA ALA A 111 12.84 -6.73 0.42
C ALA A 111 12.24 -7.91 -0.32
N VAL A 112 11.28 -7.68 -1.21
CA VAL A 112 10.59 -8.74 -1.95
C VAL A 112 11.32 -9.09 -3.25
N ALA A 113 12.15 -8.22 -3.76
CA ALA A 113 12.82 -8.38 -5.05
C ALA A 113 13.86 -9.55 -5.09
#